data_aa4cda870c416d2c23b08abcec0cf389
#
_entry.id   aa4cda870c416d2c23b08abcec0cf389
#
_cell.length_a   1.000
_cell.length_b   1.000
_cell.length_c   1.000
_cell.angle_alpha   90.00
_cell.angle_beta   90.00
_cell.angle_gamma   90.00
#
_symmetry.space_group_name_H-M   'P 1'
#
loop_
_entity.id
_entity.type
_entity.pdbx_description
1 polymer ?
#
loop_
_entity_poly.entity_id
_entity_poly.type
_entity_poly.pdbx_seq_one_letter_code
_entity_poly.pdbx_strand_id
1 'polypeptide(L)'
;MVIYVNANAPKEGNGSKETPFRHINDAAKAARPGDEVLVAPGIYREYVDPVHGGTEDARITYRSEVPLGAVITGAEEMKDWKHYEGNVWVCRVDNGVFGNYNPYTTFVGGDWYFAPVVRHTGAVYLDDRQLYETETLEECIKGEIYEPSWEQEWSVYKWYTEQDGNETVIYANFQGKNPNEENVEINVRRNCFMPSKTGVGYITFSGFHVNKAATTWAPPAAYQDGMVGPHWSKGWIIEDCEISNSKCCGISLGKYYDEENDHYFTRKHVKSPTQMERDAVCRGQYHGWLKEKVGSHIVRRCHIHHCEQTGIVGRMGCVFSLIEDNHIHNIN
;
A
#
# COMPACT_ATOMS: atom_id res chain seq x y z
N MET A 1 -14.75 18.65 -15.50
CA MET A 1 -15.58 17.59 -16.15
C MET A 1 -15.71 16.44 -15.17
N VAL A 2 -16.74 15.57 -15.31
CA VAL A 2 -16.82 14.33 -14.51
C VAL A 2 -16.40 13.16 -15.39
N ILE A 3 -15.46 12.36 -14.89
CA ILE A 3 -14.98 11.12 -15.51
C ILE A 3 -15.50 9.96 -14.67
N TYR A 4 -16.24 9.06 -15.28
CA TYR A 4 -16.89 7.95 -14.58
C TYR A 4 -16.06 6.67 -14.67
N VAL A 5 -16.00 5.94 -13.55
CA VAL A 5 -15.33 4.65 -13.42
C VAL A 5 -16.28 3.62 -12.82
N ASN A 6 -16.31 2.41 -13.39
CA ASN A 6 -17.10 1.29 -12.88
C ASN A 6 -16.39 -0.03 -13.16
N ALA A 7 -16.08 -0.80 -12.11
CA ALA A 7 -15.37 -2.09 -12.21
C ALA A 7 -16.07 -3.10 -13.15
N ASN A 8 -17.39 -2.98 -13.32
CA ASN A 8 -18.20 -3.83 -14.20
C ASN A 8 -18.32 -3.29 -15.63
N ALA A 9 -17.69 -2.16 -15.95
CA ALA A 9 -17.73 -1.60 -17.30
C ALA A 9 -17.00 -2.49 -18.32
N PRO A 10 -17.35 -2.43 -19.61
CA PRO A 10 -16.55 -3.02 -20.67
C PRO A 10 -15.12 -2.45 -20.69
N LYS A 11 -14.15 -3.23 -21.22
CA LYS A 11 -12.73 -2.81 -21.24
C LYS A 11 -12.48 -1.48 -21.98
N GLU A 12 -13.28 -1.14 -22.95
CA GLU A 12 -13.09 0.00 -23.86
C GLU A 12 -13.96 1.21 -23.48
N GLY A 13 -14.07 1.51 -22.17
CA GLY A 13 -14.73 2.72 -21.71
C GLY A 13 -13.96 3.99 -22.11
N ASN A 14 -14.68 5.12 -22.22
CA ASN A 14 -14.09 6.43 -22.50
C ASN A 14 -14.26 7.43 -21.36
N GLY A 15 -14.77 6.98 -20.21
CA GLY A 15 -14.98 7.79 -19.01
C GLY A 15 -16.26 8.63 -19.04
N SER A 16 -17.13 8.51 -20.03
CA SER A 16 -18.46 9.11 -19.98
C SER A 16 -19.38 8.31 -19.06
N LYS A 17 -20.51 8.88 -18.67
CA LYS A 17 -21.48 8.20 -17.83
C LYS A 17 -22.04 6.94 -18.48
N GLU A 18 -22.22 6.97 -19.79
CA GLU A 18 -22.77 5.87 -20.59
C GLU A 18 -21.73 4.78 -20.86
N THR A 19 -20.44 5.16 -20.93
CA THR A 19 -19.31 4.25 -21.19
C THR A 19 -18.15 4.55 -20.22
N PRO A 20 -18.33 4.26 -18.92
CA PRO A 20 -17.32 4.55 -17.90
C PRO A 20 -16.04 3.74 -18.13
N PHE A 21 -14.92 4.24 -17.67
CA PHE A 21 -13.70 3.44 -17.60
C PHE A 21 -13.91 2.26 -16.66
N ARG A 22 -13.25 1.15 -16.93
CA ARG A 22 -13.25 -0.01 -16.03
C ARG A 22 -12.25 0.16 -14.89
N HIS A 23 -11.11 0.82 -15.16
CA HIS A 23 -10.01 1.00 -14.22
C HIS A 23 -9.89 2.46 -13.81
N ILE A 24 -9.63 2.69 -12.52
CA ILE A 24 -9.36 4.03 -11.99
C ILE A 24 -8.08 4.59 -12.63
N ASN A 25 -7.09 3.73 -12.92
CA ASN A 25 -5.83 4.15 -13.52
C ASN A 25 -6.00 4.70 -14.95
N ASP A 26 -7.01 4.28 -15.70
CA ASP A 26 -7.31 4.87 -17.00
C ASP A 26 -7.92 6.27 -16.88
N ALA A 27 -8.78 6.45 -15.88
CA ALA A 27 -9.27 7.79 -15.52
C ALA A 27 -8.13 8.69 -15.02
N ALA A 28 -7.17 8.15 -14.25
CA ALA A 28 -6.02 8.90 -13.74
C ALA A 28 -5.10 9.42 -14.86
N LYS A 29 -4.98 8.68 -15.96
CA LYS A 29 -4.27 9.14 -17.17
C LYS A 29 -5.03 10.23 -17.92
N ALA A 30 -6.37 10.19 -17.88
CA ALA A 30 -7.23 11.12 -18.60
C ALA A 30 -7.49 12.43 -17.85
N ALA A 31 -7.56 12.40 -16.52
CA ALA A 31 -7.94 13.52 -15.68
C ALA A 31 -7.02 14.75 -15.85
N ARG A 32 -7.63 15.92 -15.81
CA ARG A 32 -6.97 17.26 -15.95
C ARG A 32 -7.39 18.17 -14.79
N PRO A 33 -6.66 19.27 -14.56
CA PRO A 33 -7.04 20.25 -13.53
C PRO A 33 -8.52 20.65 -13.60
N GLY A 34 -9.21 20.52 -12.46
CA GLY A 34 -10.64 20.80 -12.34
C GLY A 34 -11.57 19.63 -12.67
N ASP A 35 -11.04 18.45 -13.02
CA ASP A 35 -11.85 17.26 -13.25
C ASP A 35 -12.16 16.52 -11.94
N GLU A 36 -13.30 15.83 -11.94
CA GLU A 36 -13.70 14.86 -10.92
C GLU A 36 -13.72 13.46 -11.53
N VAL A 37 -12.98 12.54 -10.93
CA VAL A 37 -13.06 11.10 -11.21
C VAL A 37 -14.03 10.48 -10.20
N LEU A 38 -15.22 10.13 -10.66
CA LEU A 38 -16.28 9.54 -9.87
C LEU A 38 -16.27 8.03 -10.02
N VAL A 39 -16.01 7.32 -8.92
CA VAL A 39 -15.78 5.88 -8.90
C VAL A 39 -16.96 5.15 -8.29
N ALA A 40 -17.64 4.32 -9.09
CA ALA A 40 -18.75 3.51 -8.62
C ALA A 40 -18.32 2.45 -7.60
N PRO A 41 -19.23 1.97 -6.73
CA PRO A 41 -18.95 0.87 -5.81
C PRO A 41 -18.40 -0.36 -6.53
N GLY A 42 -17.37 -0.99 -5.96
CA GLY A 42 -16.72 -2.18 -6.51
C GLY A 42 -15.32 -2.38 -5.99
N ILE A 43 -14.71 -3.51 -6.32
CA ILE A 43 -13.33 -3.85 -5.96
C ILE A 43 -12.42 -3.57 -7.16
N TYR A 44 -11.45 -2.71 -6.97
CA TYR A 44 -10.46 -2.28 -7.95
C TYR A 44 -9.09 -2.85 -7.56
N ARG A 45 -8.70 -3.95 -8.20
CA ARG A 45 -7.42 -4.63 -7.99
C ARG A 45 -6.37 -4.01 -8.90
N GLU A 46 -5.90 -2.83 -8.51
CA GLU A 46 -4.98 -2.06 -9.33
C GLU A 46 -4.08 -1.13 -8.51
N TYR A 47 -2.98 -0.74 -9.10
CA TYR A 47 -2.18 0.39 -8.69
C TYR A 47 -2.60 1.61 -9.52
N VAL A 48 -3.06 2.64 -8.88
CA VAL A 48 -3.45 3.90 -9.51
C VAL A 48 -2.28 4.88 -9.44
N ASP A 49 -1.79 5.28 -10.59
CA ASP A 49 -0.69 6.24 -10.78
C ASP A 49 -1.21 7.55 -11.41
N PRO A 50 -1.60 8.55 -10.61
CA PRO A 50 -2.01 9.85 -11.13
C PRO A 50 -0.89 10.51 -11.94
N VAL A 51 -1.17 10.79 -13.21
CA VAL A 51 -0.18 11.37 -14.15
C VAL A 51 -0.17 12.90 -14.10
N HIS A 52 -1.32 13.50 -13.78
CA HIS A 52 -1.52 14.94 -13.74
C HIS A 52 -1.93 15.39 -12.35
N GLY A 53 -1.41 16.55 -11.95
CA GLY A 53 -1.86 17.28 -10.79
C GLY A 53 -2.88 18.36 -11.16
N GLY A 54 -3.62 18.82 -10.16
CA GLY A 54 -4.44 20.03 -10.26
C GLY A 54 -3.65 21.30 -9.98
N THR A 55 -4.40 22.37 -9.70
CA THR A 55 -3.91 23.63 -9.13
C THR A 55 -4.70 23.94 -7.87
N GLU A 56 -4.30 24.96 -7.12
CA GLU A 56 -5.01 25.38 -5.92
C GLU A 56 -6.50 25.68 -6.20
N ASP A 57 -6.78 26.35 -7.31
CA ASP A 57 -8.12 26.75 -7.74
C ASP A 57 -8.83 25.70 -8.61
N ALA A 58 -8.13 24.69 -9.11
CA ALA A 58 -8.66 23.67 -10.00
C ALA A 58 -8.06 22.30 -9.65
N ARG A 59 -8.46 21.74 -8.51
CA ARG A 59 -8.01 20.44 -8.03
C ARG A 59 -8.50 19.30 -8.93
N ILE A 60 -7.76 18.19 -8.97
CA ILE A 60 -8.31 16.94 -9.50
C ILE A 60 -8.89 16.17 -8.31
N THR A 61 -10.17 15.82 -8.39
CA THR A 61 -10.84 15.08 -7.32
C THR A 61 -11.06 13.63 -7.74
N TYR A 62 -10.58 12.69 -6.94
CA TYR A 62 -10.95 11.27 -7.02
C TYR A 62 -11.90 11.00 -5.86
N ARG A 63 -13.11 10.56 -6.19
CA ARG A 63 -14.14 10.33 -5.17
C ARG A 63 -14.90 9.04 -5.39
N SER A 64 -15.07 8.28 -4.32
CA SER A 64 -16.03 7.17 -4.32
C SER A 64 -17.46 7.71 -4.41
N GLU A 65 -18.28 7.20 -5.32
CA GLU A 65 -19.66 7.61 -5.52
C GLU A 65 -20.51 7.36 -4.25
N VAL A 66 -20.26 6.23 -3.61
CA VAL A 66 -20.83 5.86 -2.30
C VAL A 66 -19.70 5.84 -1.30
N PRO A 67 -19.79 6.52 -0.16
CA PRO A 67 -18.75 6.51 0.86
C PRO A 67 -18.27 5.08 1.17
N LEU A 68 -16.95 4.85 1.06
CA LEU A 68 -16.28 3.55 1.23
C LEU A 68 -16.75 2.43 0.29
N GLY A 69 -17.61 2.72 -0.70
CA GLY A 69 -18.12 1.74 -1.64
C GLY A 69 -17.14 1.32 -2.71
N ALA A 70 -16.19 2.17 -3.08
CA ALA A 70 -15.10 1.85 -3.98
C ALA A 70 -13.87 1.39 -3.17
N VAL A 71 -13.47 0.14 -3.36
CA VAL A 71 -12.33 -0.49 -2.68
C VAL A 71 -11.15 -0.58 -3.63
N ILE A 72 -10.04 0.08 -3.32
CA ILE A 72 -8.78 -0.07 -4.06
C ILE A 72 -7.89 -1.02 -3.26
N THR A 73 -7.54 -2.16 -3.84
CA THR A 73 -6.76 -3.18 -3.12
C THR A 73 -5.43 -3.52 -3.78
N GLY A 74 -4.41 -3.68 -2.94
CA GLY A 74 -3.10 -4.19 -3.35
C GLY A 74 -3.06 -5.72 -3.51
N ALA A 75 -4.17 -6.42 -3.22
CA ALA A 75 -4.22 -7.87 -3.21
C ALA A 75 -4.94 -8.45 -4.44
N GLU A 76 -4.66 -9.73 -4.69
CA GLU A 76 -5.40 -10.61 -5.62
C GLU A 76 -6.06 -11.73 -4.86
N GLU A 77 -7.26 -12.14 -5.29
CA GLU A 77 -7.94 -13.32 -4.80
C GLU A 77 -7.23 -14.58 -5.31
N MET A 78 -6.96 -15.50 -4.39
CA MET A 78 -6.27 -16.75 -4.71
C MET A 78 -7.19 -17.95 -4.57
N LYS A 79 -7.26 -18.72 -5.64
CA LYS A 79 -7.95 -20.01 -5.71
C LYS A 79 -6.93 -21.09 -6.11
N ASP A 80 -7.39 -22.30 -6.34
CA ASP A 80 -6.55 -23.44 -6.72
C ASP A 80 -5.53 -23.88 -5.66
N TRP A 81 -5.83 -23.60 -4.40
CA TRP A 81 -5.08 -24.14 -3.27
C TRP A 81 -5.15 -25.67 -3.27
N LYS A 82 -4.01 -26.32 -3.07
CA LYS A 82 -3.90 -27.78 -2.93
C LYS A 82 -3.61 -28.12 -1.48
N HIS A 83 -4.31 -29.16 -0.97
CA HIS A 83 -4.00 -29.65 0.36
C HIS A 83 -2.56 -30.15 0.41
N TYR A 84 -1.82 -29.76 1.43
CA TYR A 84 -0.42 -30.14 1.62
C TYR A 84 -0.28 -31.13 2.78
N GLU A 85 -0.41 -30.69 4.02
CA GLU A 85 -0.30 -31.53 5.22
C GLU A 85 -1.11 -30.93 6.38
N GLY A 86 -1.85 -31.77 7.13
CA GLY A 86 -2.66 -31.28 8.26
C GLY A 86 -3.66 -30.21 7.85
N ASN A 87 -3.53 -29.03 8.42
CA ASN A 87 -4.36 -27.87 8.11
C ASN A 87 -3.72 -26.93 7.07
N VAL A 88 -2.56 -27.33 6.53
CA VAL A 88 -1.79 -26.50 5.58
C VAL A 88 -2.18 -26.81 4.15
N TRP A 89 -2.36 -25.76 3.39
CA TRP A 89 -2.57 -25.75 1.95
C TRP A 89 -1.45 -25.00 1.26
N VAL A 90 -1.20 -25.30 0.00
CA VAL A 90 -0.15 -24.69 -0.81
C VAL A 90 -0.74 -24.10 -2.09
N CYS A 91 -0.27 -22.90 -2.43
CA CYS A 91 -0.57 -22.23 -3.69
C CYS A 91 0.75 -21.85 -4.37
N ARG A 92 0.79 -21.96 -5.71
CA ARG A 92 1.94 -21.56 -6.54
C ARG A 92 1.57 -20.40 -7.43
N VAL A 93 2.38 -19.38 -7.42
CA VAL A 93 2.14 -18.12 -8.14
C VAL A 93 3.33 -17.86 -9.07
N ASP A 94 3.08 -17.72 -10.37
CA ASP A 94 4.11 -17.32 -11.32
C ASP A 94 4.66 -15.92 -10.97
N ASN A 95 5.98 -15.79 -10.90
CA ASN A 95 6.63 -14.55 -10.49
C ASN A 95 6.35 -13.37 -11.43
N GLY A 96 5.89 -13.62 -12.65
CA GLY A 96 5.42 -12.60 -13.58
C GLY A 96 4.22 -11.78 -13.09
N VAL A 97 3.41 -12.33 -12.16
CA VAL A 97 2.30 -11.62 -11.51
C VAL A 97 2.79 -10.40 -10.73
N PHE A 98 3.98 -10.47 -10.17
CA PHE A 98 4.56 -9.42 -9.32
C PHE A 98 5.33 -8.35 -10.15
N GLY A 99 5.54 -8.56 -11.44
CA GLY A 99 6.32 -7.65 -12.28
C GLY A 99 7.76 -7.50 -11.79
N ASN A 100 8.16 -6.28 -11.45
CA ASN A 100 9.50 -5.98 -10.93
C ASN A 100 9.59 -5.91 -9.39
N TYR A 101 8.51 -6.24 -8.68
CA TYR A 101 8.46 -6.20 -7.22
C TYR A 101 7.71 -7.42 -6.69
N ASN A 102 8.46 -8.42 -6.20
CA ASN A 102 7.88 -9.59 -5.56
C ASN A 102 7.87 -9.41 -4.04
N PRO A 103 6.69 -9.24 -3.40
CA PRO A 103 6.57 -9.10 -1.96
C PRO A 103 7.09 -10.28 -1.15
N TYR A 104 7.09 -11.48 -1.72
CA TYR A 104 7.49 -12.73 -1.07
C TYR A 104 8.99 -13.02 -1.19
N THR A 105 9.75 -12.11 -1.79
CA THR A 105 11.22 -12.10 -1.81
C THR A 105 11.80 -10.81 -1.28
N THR A 106 10.95 -9.83 -0.98
CA THR A 106 11.35 -8.53 -0.44
C THR A 106 11.14 -8.54 1.07
N PHE A 107 12.22 -8.29 1.82
CA PHE A 107 12.14 -8.28 3.28
C PHE A 107 11.74 -6.91 3.82
N VAL A 108 10.97 -6.92 4.93
CA VAL A 108 10.77 -5.75 5.77
C VAL A 108 12.08 -5.45 6.48
N GLY A 109 12.58 -4.25 6.29
CA GLY A 109 13.83 -3.86 6.92
C GLY A 109 14.30 -2.49 6.46
N GLY A 110 15.23 -1.93 7.21
CA GLY A 110 15.81 -0.64 6.90
C GLY A 110 16.29 0.09 8.14
N ASP A 111 16.52 1.38 7.96
CA ASP A 111 16.94 2.26 9.04
C ASP A 111 15.89 2.26 10.17
N TRP A 112 16.35 2.15 11.43
CA TRP A 112 15.52 2.04 12.63
C TRP A 112 14.68 0.76 12.75
N TYR A 113 14.92 -0.24 11.91
CA TYR A 113 14.32 -1.56 12.05
C TYR A 113 15.24 -2.46 12.90
N PHE A 114 14.82 -2.81 14.09
CA PHE A 114 15.61 -3.56 15.06
C PHE A 114 14.99 -4.92 15.43
N ALA A 115 13.95 -5.35 14.71
CA ALA A 115 13.35 -6.65 14.99
C ALA A 115 14.35 -7.80 14.74
N PRO A 116 14.39 -8.79 15.62
CA PRO A 116 15.31 -9.92 15.48
C PRO A 116 14.84 -10.95 14.45
N VAL A 117 13.64 -10.78 13.93
CA VAL A 117 12.98 -11.72 13.01
C VAL A 117 12.98 -11.19 11.58
N VAL A 118 13.03 -12.10 10.61
CA VAL A 118 12.93 -11.77 9.20
C VAL A 118 11.46 -11.92 8.77
N ARG A 119 10.93 -10.89 8.11
CA ARG A 119 9.57 -10.87 7.57
C ARG A 119 9.59 -10.34 6.15
N HIS A 120 8.73 -10.89 5.32
CA HIS A 120 8.52 -10.40 3.95
C HIS A 120 7.52 -9.25 3.92
N THR A 121 7.55 -8.47 2.85
CA THR A 121 6.48 -7.50 2.57
C THR A 121 5.22 -8.16 2.01
N GLY A 122 5.30 -9.46 1.74
CA GLY A 122 4.18 -10.33 1.43
C GLY A 122 3.23 -10.56 2.61
N ALA A 123 2.00 -10.89 2.31
CA ALA A 123 0.99 -11.29 3.31
C ALA A 123 -0.10 -12.16 2.67
N VAL A 124 -0.69 -13.03 3.50
CA VAL A 124 -1.86 -13.84 3.17
C VAL A 124 -3.02 -13.39 4.04
N TYR A 125 -4.18 -13.22 3.46
CA TYR A 125 -5.40 -12.79 4.14
C TYR A 125 -6.49 -13.86 4.00
N LEU A 126 -7.21 -14.09 5.08
CA LEU A 126 -8.43 -14.91 5.12
C LEU A 126 -9.55 -14.03 5.66
N ASP A 127 -10.61 -13.81 4.86
CA ASP A 127 -11.75 -12.96 5.23
C ASP A 127 -11.30 -11.59 5.77
N ASP A 128 -10.43 -10.92 5.02
CA ASP A 128 -9.81 -9.62 5.33
C ASP A 128 -8.85 -9.58 6.53
N ARG A 129 -8.64 -10.68 7.24
CA ARG A 129 -7.66 -10.76 8.34
C ARG A 129 -6.36 -11.37 7.86
N GLN A 130 -5.26 -10.72 8.20
CA GLN A 130 -3.91 -11.18 7.86
C GLN A 130 -3.51 -12.38 8.71
N LEU A 131 -2.87 -13.38 8.08
CA LEU A 131 -2.24 -14.52 8.73
C LEU A 131 -0.84 -14.15 9.22
N TYR A 132 -0.37 -14.86 10.24
CA TYR A 132 0.97 -14.67 10.82
C TYR A 132 2.03 -15.40 9.98
N GLU A 133 3.06 -14.67 9.56
CA GLU A 133 4.21 -15.23 8.87
C GLU A 133 5.08 -16.04 9.82
N THR A 134 5.57 -17.19 9.37
CA THR A 134 6.55 -18.02 10.08
C THR A 134 7.90 -18.04 9.37
N GLU A 135 8.96 -18.36 10.09
CA GLU A 135 10.32 -18.46 9.51
C GLU A 135 10.55 -19.82 8.85
N THR A 136 9.78 -20.84 9.24
CA THR A 136 9.91 -22.19 8.71
C THR A 136 8.55 -22.79 8.36
N LEU A 137 8.55 -23.71 7.41
CA LEU A 137 7.36 -24.49 7.05
C LEU A 137 6.87 -25.34 8.23
N GLU A 138 7.78 -25.86 9.06
CA GLU A 138 7.43 -26.65 10.23
C GLU A 138 6.58 -25.84 11.24
N GLU A 139 6.94 -24.58 11.50
CA GLU A 139 6.14 -23.69 12.34
C GLU A 139 4.76 -23.40 11.73
N CYS A 140 4.68 -23.24 10.40
CA CYS A 140 3.41 -23.08 9.70
C CYS A 140 2.53 -24.33 9.86
N ILE A 141 3.09 -25.52 9.73
CA ILE A 141 2.36 -26.80 9.91
C ILE A 141 1.85 -26.94 11.35
N LYS A 142 2.68 -26.65 12.34
CA LYS A 142 2.30 -26.74 13.75
C LYS A 142 1.14 -25.80 14.11
N GLY A 143 1.12 -24.57 13.56
CA GLY A 143 0.07 -23.61 13.83
C GLY A 143 -0.09 -23.29 15.32
N GLU A 144 1.03 -23.20 16.06
CA GLU A 144 1.02 -22.90 17.49
C GLU A 144 0.67 -21.43 17.77
N ILE A 145 0.08 -21.20 18.94
CA ILE A 145 -0.24 -19.85 19.43
C ILE A 145 1.05 -19.04 19.56
N TYR A 146 1.01 -17.79 19.10
CA TYR A 146 2.05 -16.81 19.37
C TYR A 146 1.70 -16.00 20.61
N GLU A 147 2.23 -16.41 21.75
CA GLU A 147 1.93 -15.86 23.08
C GLU A 147 2.06 -14.31 23.17
N PRO A 148 3.05 -13.65 22.51
CA PRO A 148 3.14 -12.20 22.54
C PRO A 148 2.07 -11.46 21.74
N SER A 149 1.26 -12.16 20.95
CA SER A 149 0.21 -11.53 20.14
C SER A 149 -0.94 -11.00 20.99
N TRP A 150 -1.49 -9.87 20.60
CA TRP A 150 -2.76 -9.38 21.15
C TRP A 150 -3.95 -10.20 20.70
N GLU A 151 -3.82 -10.89 19.56
CA GLU A 151 -4.83 -11.73 18.94
C GLU A 151 -4.39 -13.20 18.97
N GLN A 152 -4.10 -13.72 20.15
CA GLN A 152 -3.54 -15.07 20.34
C GLN A 152 -4.35 -16.15 19.62
N GLU A 153 -5.68 -16.09 19.71
CA GLU A 153 -6.57 -17.06 19.07
C GLU A 153 -6.44 -17.03 17.53
N TRP A 154 -6.17 -15.86 16.94
CA TRP A 154 -5.95 -15.73 15.51
C TRP A 154 -4.54 -16.10 15.09
N SER A 155 -3.57 -16.01 15.99
CA SER A 155 -2.16 -16.27 15.71
C SER A 155 -1.83 -17.69 15.31
N VAL A 156 -2.77 -18.63 15.41
CA VAL A 156 -2.66 -20.01 14.91
C VAL A 156 -2.76 -20.10 13.39
N TYR A 157 -3.38 -19.11 12.76
CA TYR A 157 -3.41 -19.01 11.30
C TYR A 157 -2.05 -18.52 10.82
N LYS A 158 -1.28 -19.38 10.18
CA LYS A 158 0.11 -19.16 9.80
C LYS A 158 0.28 -19.19 8.29
N TRP A 159 1.34 -18.57 7.80
CA TRP A 159 1.79 -18.75 6.43
C TRP A 159 3.31 -18.75 6.35
N TYR A 160 3.83 -19.39 5.30
CA TYR A 160 5.25 -19.48 4.96
C TYR A 160 5.42 -19.39 3.46
N THR A 161 6.56 -18.93 2.99
CA THR A 161 6.87 -18.85 1.56
C THR A 161 8.28 -19.28 1.24
N GLU A 162 8.44 -19.81 0.03
CA GLU A 162 9.73 -20.11 -0.58
C GLU A 162 9.68 -19.87 -2.09
N GLN A 163 10.83 -19.88 -2.74
CA GLN A 163 10.94 -19.76 -4.19
C GLN A 163 11.27 -21.10 -4.82
N ASP A 164 10.58 -21.47 -5.89
CA ASP A 164 10.86 -22.66 -6.69
C ASP A 164 10.93 -22.28 -8.17
N GLY A 165 12.13 -22.08 -8.68
CA GLY A 165 12.35 -21.60 -10.05
C GLY A 165 11.75 -20.21 -10.28
N ASN A 166 10.76 -20.13 -11.16
CA ASN A 166 10.03 -18.90 -11.47
C ASN A 166 8.69 -18.78 -10.73
N GLU A 167 8.52 -19.55 -9.67
CA GLU A 167 7.30 -19.55 -8.88
C GLU A 167 7.56 -19.14 -7.42
N THR A 168 6.66 -18.36 -6.88
CA THR A 168 6.51 -18.16 -5.44
C THR A 168 5.57 -19.23 -4.92
N VAL A 169 6.04 -20.03 -3.97
CA VAL A 169 5.26 -21.07 -3.30
C VAL A 169 4.81 -20.54 -1.94
N ILE A 170 3.52 -20.53 -1.71
CA ILE A 170 2.92 -20.03 -0.47
C ILE A 170 2.20 -21.17 0.23
N TYR A 171 2.61 -21.47 1.45
CA TYR A 171 1.95 -22.42 2.35
C TYR A 171 1.15 -21.63 3.38
N ALA A 172 -0.09 -22.06 3.65
CA ALA A 172 -0.90 -21.40 4.66
C ALA A 172 -1.74 -22.40 5.45
N ASN A 173 -1.76 -22.21 6.76
CA ASN A 173 -2.50 -23.04 7.71
C ASN A 173 -3.85 -22.36 7.98
N PHE A 174 -4.92 -22.93 7.44
CA PHE A 174 -6.26 -22.39 7.52
C PHE A 174 -7.11 -23.00 8.63
N GLN A 175 -6.51 -23.74 9.57
CA GLN A 175 -7.17 -24.28 10.76
C GLN A 175 -8.42 -25.12 10.43
N GLY A 176 -8.32 -25.96 9.39
CA GLY A 176 -9.41 -26.85 8.96
C GLY A 176 -10.39 -26.25 7.95
N LYS A 177 -10.29 -24.98 7.62
CA LYS A 177 -11.07 -24.37 6.54
C LYS A 177 -10.52 -24.78 5.17
N ASN A 178 -11.41 -24.86 4.16
CA ASN A 178 -11.02 -25.03 2.76
C ASN A 178 -10.82 -23.68 2.08
N PRO A 179 -9.57 -23.26 1.78
CA PRO A 179 -9.30 -21.93 1.22
C PRO A 179 -9.96 -21.67 -0.14
N ASN A 180 -10.34 -22.73 -0.87
CA ASN A 180 -11.03 -22.57 -2.16
C ASN A 180 -12.52 -22.19 -1.99
N GLU A 181 -13.07 -22.35 -0.79
CA GLU A 181 -14.45 -21.98 -0.43
C GLU A 181 -14.51 -20.65 0.35
N GLU A 182 -13.36 -20.16 0.82
CA GLU A 182 -13.22 -18.94 1.60
C GLU A 182 -12.71 -17.78 0.70
N ASN A 183 -12.77 -16.55 1.23
CA ASN A 183 -12.12 -15.40 0.60
C ASN A 183 -10.65 -15.35 1.04
N VAL A 184 -9.76 -15.90 0.21
CA VAL A 184 -8.32 -15.86 0.44
C VAL A 184 -7.64 -14.96 -0.56
N GLU A 185 -6.85 -14.00 -0.06
CA GLU A 185 -6.13 -13.03 -0.88
C GLU A 185 -4.65 -12.98 -0.50
N ILE A 186 -3.83 -12.58 -1.46
CA ILE A 186 -2.41 -12.28 -1.26
C ILE A 186 -2.11 -10.88 -1.76
N ASN A 187 -1.28 -10.12 -1.08
CA ASN A 187 -0.85 -8.83 -1.59
C ASN A 187 0.19 -9.00 -2.72
N VAL A 188 0.01 -8.24 -3.79
CA VAL A 188 0.88 -8.31 -4.98
C VAL A 188 1.38 -6.94 -5.42
N ARG A 189 0.80 -5.84 -4.88
CA ARG A 189 1.13 -4.47 -5.26
C ARG A 189 1.73 -3.71 -4.10
N ARG A 190 2.77 -2.97 -4.40
CA ARG A 190 3.48 -2.14 -3.43
C ARG A 190 2.64 -0.95 -2.94
N ASN A 191 1.89 -0.34 -3.84
CA ASN A 191 1.06 0.84 -3.58
C ASN A 191 -0.34 0.62 -4.17
N CYS A 192 -1.34 1.39 -3.66
CA CYS A 192 -2.68 1.42 -4.20
C CYS A 192 -2.97 2.73 -4.96
N PHE A 193 -2.66 3.89 -4.36
CA PHE A 193 -2.90 5.19 -4.97
C PHE A 193 -1.75 6.15 -4.65
N MET A 194 -0.77 6.25 -5.54
CA MET A 194 0.42 7.05 -5.34
C MET A 194 1.06 7.42 -6.68
N PRO A 195 1.34 8.70 -6.97
CA PRO A 195 2.04 9.08 -8.20
C PRO A 195 3.44 8.47 -8.26
N SER A 196 3.81 7.89 -9.38
CA SER A 196 5.20 7.47 -9.64
C SER A 196 6.14 8.66 -9.84
N LYS A 197 5.58 9.82 -10.22
CA LYS A 197 6.32 11.06 -10.45
C LYS A 197 6.14 12.05 -9.31
N THR A 198 7.17 12.85 -9.06
CA THR A 198 7.09 13.99 -8.14
C THR A 198 6.35 15.16 -8.79
N GLY A 199 5.83 16.10 -7.98
CA GLY A 199 5.18 17.30 -8.44
C GLY A 199 3.70 17.16 -8.86
N VAL A 200 3.11 15.97 -8.71
CA VAL A 200 1.68 15.72 -8.99
C VAL A 200 0.86 16.20 -7.78
N GLY A 201 0.63 17.50 -7.70
CA GLY A 201 0.00 18.15 -6.55
C GLY A 201 -1.50 18.41 -6.71
N TYR A 202 -2.11 18.98 -5.66
CA TYR A 202 -3.49 19.48 -5.64
C TYR A 202 -4.52 18.42 -6.07
N ILE A 203 -4.35 17.20 -5.56
CA ILE A 203 -5.31 16.11 -5.67
C ILE A 203 -6.16 16.06 -4.41
N THR A 204 -7.47 15.84 -4.56
CA THR A 204 -8.37 15.43 -3.49
C THR A 204 -8.71 13.96 -3.68
N PHE A 205 -8.48 13.15 -2.66
CA PHE A 205 -8.78 11.72 -2.61
C PHE A 205 -9.77 11.47 -1.48
N SER A 206 -11.00 11.09 -1.80
CA SER A 206 -12.11 11.14 -0.86
C SER A 206 -13.03 9.93 -0.92
N GLY A 207 -13.35 9.36 0.25
CA GLY A 207 -14.39 8.36 0.43
C GLY A 207 -14.05 6.95 -0.03
N PHE A 208 -12.78 6.60 -0.22
CA PHE A 208 -12.35 5.26 -0.61
C PHE A 208 -12.03 4.36 0.58
N HIS A 209 -12.24 3.06 0.41
CA HIS A 209 -11.57 2.05 1.20
C HIS A 209 -10.32 1.58 0.44
N VAL A 210 -9.15 1.67 1.07
CA VAL A 210 -7.87 1.25 0.47
C VAL A 210 -7.19 0.25 1.38
N ASN A 211 -6.76 -0.90 0.82
CA ASN A 211 -6.23 -1.96 1.65
C ASN A 211 -5.20 -2.88 1.01
N LYS A 212 -4.53 -3.68 1.85
CA LYS A 212 -3.71 -4.86 1.51
C LYS A 212 -2.56 -4.58 0.55
N ALA A 213 -1.87 -3.43 0.73
CA ALA A 213 -0.66 -3.16 -0.05
C ALA A 213 0.61 -3.72 0.61
N ALA A 214 1.51 -4.20 -0.23
CA ALA A 214 2.82 -4.71 0.16
C ALA A 214 3.86 -3.59 0.28
N THR A 215 3.54 -2.56 1.06
CA THR A 215 4.44 -1.41 1.24
C THR A 215 5.75 -1.81 1.89
N THR A 216 6.83 -1.13 1.54
CA THR A 216 8.14 -1.33 2.17
C THR A 216 8.27 -0.53 3.45
N TRP A 217 9.26 -0.89 4.27
CA TRP A 217 9.62 -0.11 5.45
C TRP A 217 9.91 1.34 5.07
N ALA A 218 9.31 2.28 5.80
CA ALA A 218 9.47 3.71 5.58
C ALA A 218 10.39 4.31 6.66
N PRO A 219 11.70 4.34 6.43
CA PRO A 219 12.65 4.85 7.41
C PRO A 219 12.57 6.37 7.55
N PRO A 220 12.94 6.93 8.71
CA PRO A 220 12.83 8.37 8.94
C PRO A 220 13.68 9.23 8.00
N ALA A 221 14.84 8.73 7.58
CA ALA A 221 15.83 9.53 6.88
C ALA A 221 15.89 9.30 5.35
N ALA A 222 15.18 8.29 4.86
CA ALA A 222 15.22 7.87 3.47
C ALA A 222 13.85 7.97 2.78
N TYR A 223 13.71 7.31 1.65
CA TYR A 223 12.44 7.23 0.94
C TYR A 223 11.34 6.63 1.82
N GLN A 224 10.22 7.31 1.86
CA GLN A 224 9.06 6.88 2.62
C GLN A 224 7.93 6.55 1.66
N ASP A 225 7.65 5.27 1.56
CA ASP A 225 6.59 4.72 0.73
C ASP A 225 5.30 4.53 1.54
N GLY A 226 4.17 4.54 0.88
CA GLY A 226 2.88 4.33 1.52
C GLY A 226 1.89 3.66 0.58
N MET A 227 0.83 3.12 1.13
CA MET A 227 -0.28 2.60 0.34
C MET A 227 -0.97 3.71 -0.46
N VAL A 228 -1.12 4.88 0.18
CA VAL A 228 -1.64 6.12 -0.41
C VAL A 228 -0.69 7.27 -0.09
N GLY A 229 -0.50 8.21 -1.01
CA GLY A 229 0.23 9.43 -0.71
C GLY A 229 0.60 10.29 -1.90
N PRO A 230 1.02 11.55 -1.61
CA PRO A 230 1.36 12.55 -2.63
C PRO A 230 2.74 12.37 -3.27
N HIS A 231 3.55 11.41 -2.79
CA HIS A 231 4.95 11.24 -3.13
C HIS A 231 5.78 12.49 -2.73
N TRP A 232 6.08 13.38 -3.63
CA TRP A 232 6.79 14.64 -3.39
C TRP A 232 6.08 15.74 -4.18
N SER A 233 5.08 16.36 -3.56
CA SER A 233 4.24 17.36 -4.20
C SER A 233 3.57 18.26 -3.16
N LYS A 234 2.60 19.06 -3.57
CA LYS A 234 1.93 20.03 -2.73
C LYS A 234 0.41 19.87 -2.73
N GLY A 235 -0.17 20.16 -1.57
CA GLY A 235 -1.59 20.50 -1.45
C GLY A 235 -2.56 19.35 -1.67
N TRP A 236 -2.22 18.10 -1.36
CA TRP A 236 -3.17 17.00 -1.38
C TRP A 236 -4.17 17.10 -0.24
N ILE A 237 -5.39 16.60 -0.47
CA ILE A 237 -6.41 16.35 0.54
C ILE A 237 -6.74 14.87 0.47
N ILE A 238 -6.59 14.17 1.60
CA ILE A 238 -7.00 12.78 1.79
C ILE A 238 -8.04 12.80 2.90
N GLU A 239 -9.28 12.43 2.58
CA GLU A 239 -10.38 12.59 3.53
C GLU A 239 -11.45 11.52 3.40
N ASP A 240 -12.15 11.27 4.53
CA ASP A 240 -13.31 10.37 4.60
C ASP A 240 -12.99 8.94 4.10
N CYS A 241 -11.72 8.50 4.22
CA CYS A 241 -11.23 7.22 3.73
C CYS A 241 -11.06 6.20 4.86
N GLU A 242 -11.19 4.93 4.50
CA GLU A 242 -10.69 3.82 5.31
C GLU A 242 -9.38 3.29 4.70
N ILE A 243 -8.32 3.21 5.51
CA ILE A 243 -6.98 2.78 5.10
C ILE A 243 -6.55 1.64 6.02
N SER A 244 -6.40 0.44 5.48
CA SER A 244 -6.19 -0.74 6.32
C SER A 244 -5.26 -1.78 5.71
N ASN A 245 -4.68 -2.63 6.57
CA ASN A 245 -3.88 -3.77 6.14
C ASN A 245 -2.70 -3.41 5.21
N SER A 246 -2.02 -2.29 5.50
CA SER A 246 -0.74 -1.99 4.84
C SER A 246 0.39 -2.76 5.51
N LYS A 247 1.27 -3.37 4.73
CA LYS A 247 2.39 -4.14 5.29
C LYS A 247 3.36 -3.28 6.11
N CYS A 248 3.50 -2.02 5.76
CA CYS A 248 4.27 -1.06 6.55
C CYS A 248 3.47 0.22 6.76
N CYS A 249 3.47 1.12 5.80
CA CYS A 249 2.88 2.45 5.95
C CYS A 249 1.52 2.59 5.26
N GLY A 250 0.52 3.11 5.96
CA GLY A 250 -0.79 3.42 5.39
C GLY A 250 -0.72 4.63 4.46
N ILE A 251 -0.54 5.82 5.02
CA ILE A 251 -0.43 7.09 4.26
C ILE A 251 0.99 7.64 4.39
N SER A 252 1.65 7.91 3.27
CA SER A 252 2.95 8.57 3.25
C SER A 252 2.86 9.98 2.70
N LEU A 253 3.25 10.96 3.50
CA LEU A 253 3.50 12.34 3.11
C LEU A 253 5.01 12.63 2.98
N GLY A 254 5.81 11.56 2.81
CA GLY A 254 7.27 11.55 2.91
C GLY A 254 8.00 12.21 1.75
N LYS A 255 9.20 11.71 1.43
CA LYS A 255 10.03 12.29 0.37
C LYS A 255 10.12 11.41 -0.89
N TYR A 256 10.65 11.99 -1.95
CA TYR A 256 11.02 11.29 -3.18
C TYR A 256 12.12 10.25 -2.93
N TYR A 257 12.24 9.27 -3.85
CA TYR A 257 13.38 8.35 -3.88
C TYR A 257 14.62 9.07 -4.41
N ASP A 258 15.72 8.98 -3.67
CA ASP A 258 17.02 9.56 -4.00
C ASP A 258 18.03 8.45 -4.22
N GLU A 259 18.32 8.12 -5.47
CA GLU A 259 19.24 7.05 -5.86
C GLU A 259 20.64 7.17 -5.27
N GLU A 260 21.10 8.37 -4.96
CA GLU A 260 22.40 8.58 -4.38
C GLU A 260 22.43 8.42 -2.85
N ASN A 261 21.29 8.60 -2.18
CA ASN A 261 21.22 8.61 -0.73
C ASN A 261 20.40 7.46 -0.14
N ASP A 262 19.33 7.02 -0.81
CA ASP A 262 18.38 6.04 -0.28
C ASP A 262 18.80 4.59 -0.58
N HIS A 263 20.09 4.27 -0.34
CA HIS A 263 20.68 2.95 -0.61
C HIS A 263 20.74 2.05 0.61
N TYR A 264 20.16 2.42 1.71
CA TYR A 264 20.32 1.69 2.96
C TYR A 264 19.98 0.20 2.84
N PHE A 265 18.96 -0.13 2.06
CA PHE A 265 18.50 -1.51 1.87
C PHE A 265 19.39 -2.33 0.91
N THR A 266 20.13 -1.65 0.03
CA THR A 266 20.92 -2.29 -1.02
C THR A 266 22.43 -2.31 -0.73
N ARG A 267 22.89 -1.44 0.16
CA ARG A 267 24.30 -1.28 0.50
C ARG A 267 24.50 -1.33 2.01
N LYS A 268 25.12 -2.38 2.50
CA LYS A 268 25.48 -2.47 3.93
C LYS A 268 26.43 -1.33 4.31
N HIS A 269 26.04 -0.56 5.33
CA HIS A 269 26.91 0.35 6.08
C HIS A 269 27.60 1.46 5.28
N VAL A 270 26.97 2.03 4.28
CA VAL A 270 27.54 3.17 3.53
C VAL A 270 27.57 4.43 4.38
N LYS A 271 26.50 4.68 5.14
CA LYS A 271 26.37 5.88 6.00
C LYS A 271 25.64 5.52 7.29
N SER A 272 25.92 6.27 8.35
CA SER A 272 25.11 6.19 9.56
C SER A 272 23.72 6.84 9.34
N PRO A 273 22.68 6.46 10.13
CA PRO A 273 21.37 7.09 10.07
C PRO A 273 21.40 8.62 10.15
N THR A 274 22.23 9.17 11.02
CA THR A 274 22.41 10.63 11.16
C THR A 274 23.01 11.27 9.92
N GLN A 275 23.94 10.60 9.25
CA GLN A 275 24.50 11.10 7.99
C GLN A 275 23.45 11.07 6.87
N MET A 276 22.68 9.99 6.77
CA MET A 276 21.59 9.88 5.80
C MET A 276 20.56 11.00 6.01
N GLU A 277 20.23 11.29 7.27
CA GLU A 277 19.30 12.37 7.61
C GLU A 277 19.81 13.74 7.17
N ARG A 278 21.07 14.08 7.46
CA ARG A 278 21.67 15.34 7.01
C ARG A 278 21.71 15.45 5.49
N ASP A 279 22.15 14.39 4.83
CA ASP A 279 22.20 14.34 3.37
C ASP A 279 20.81 14.48 2.76
N ALA A 280 19.80 13.81 3.33
CA ALA A 280 18.41 13.93 2.88
C ALA A 280 17.91 15.38 2.94
N VAL A 281 18.22 16.11 4.03
CA VAL A 281 17.85 17.54 4.17
C VAL A 281 18.58 18.40 3.14
N CYS A 282 19.91 18.24 3.00
CA CYS A 282 20.69 19.01 2.06
C CYS A 282 20.27 18.77 0.60
N ARG A 283 20.06 17.50 0.25
CA ARG A 283 19.62 17.14 -1.10
C ARG A 283 18.17 17.55 -1.35
N GLY A 284 17.30 17.46 -0.35
CA GLY A 284 15.94 17.97 -0.45
C GLY A 284 15.90 19.45 -0.77
N GLN A 285 16.74 20.27 -0.13
CA GLN A 285 16.88 21.69 -0.47
C GLN A 285 17.34 21.89 -1.91
N TYR A 286 18.31 21.11 -2.35
CA TYR A 286 18.79 21.14 -3.74
C TYR A 286 17.70 20.75 -4.73
N HIS A 287 16.87 19.76 -4.42
CA HIS A 287 15.73 19.32 -5.22
C HIS A 287 14.46 20.15 -5.02
N GLY A 288 14.56 21.33 -4.42
CA GLY A 288 13.46 22.28 -4.30
C GLY A 288 12.50 21.97 -3.16
N TRP A 289 13.02 21.67 -1.98
CA TRP A 289 12.22 21.63 -0.75
C TRP A 289 11.80 23.06 -0.36
N LEU A 290 10.83 23.55 -1.10
CA LEU A 290 10.29 24.90 -1.01
C LEU A 290 8.80 24.85 -0.68
N LYS A 291 8.31 25.78 0.13
CA LYS A 291 6.90 25.91 0.53
C LYS A 291 5.97 26.00 -0.68
N GLU A 292 6.42 26.53 -1.78
CA GLU A 292 5.66 26.68 -3.02
C GLU A 292 5.50 25.35 -3.76
N LYS A 293 6.36 24.35 -3.48
CA LYS A 293 6.42 23.09 -4.23
C LYS A 293 5.99 21.86 -3.44
N VAL A 294 6.18 21.86 -2.11
CA VAL A 294 6.03 20.66 -1.29
C VAL A 294 5.27 20.96 0.00
N GLY A 295 4.48 19.99 0.46
CA GLY A 295 3.77 20.06 1.72
C GLY A 295 2.36 20.65 1.62
N SER A 296 1.86 21.19 2.74
CA SER A 296 0.50 21.75 2.86
C SER A 296 -0.59 20.74 2.50
N HIS A 297 -0.39 19.48 2.90
CA HIS A 297 -1.38 18.43 2.74
C HIS A 297 -2.41 18.46 3.88
N ILE A 298 -3.58 17.90 3.62
CA ILE A 298 -4.62 17.70 4.62
C ILE A 298 -4.96 16.22 4.66
N VAL A 299 -4.91 15.60 5.86
CA VAL A 299 -5.40 14.25 6.09
C VAL A 299 -6.44 14.34 7.19
N ARG A 300 -7.70 14.06 6.88
CA ARG A 300 -8.78 14.25 7.84
C ARG A 300 -9.93 13.26 7.71
N ARG A 301 -10.55 12.98 8.85
CA ARG A 301 -11.73 12.10 8.98
C ARG A 301 -11.50 10.72 8.34
N CYS A 302 -10.26 10.24 8.39
CA CYS A 302 -9.89 8.92 7.93
C CYS A 302 -9.90 7.91 9.09
N HIS A 303 -10.30 6.68 8.78
CA HIS A 303 -10.16 5.53 9.65
C HIS A 303 -8.94 4.73 9.19
N ILE A 304 -7.88 4.68 10.00
CA ILE A 304 -6.59 4.08 9.61
C ILE A 304 -6.23 3.01 10.61
N HIS A 305 -6.07 1.75 10.16
CA HIS A 305 -5.83 0.66 11.08
C HIS A 305 -5.10 -0.53 10.43
N HIS A 306 -4.54 -1.41 11.29
CA HIS A 306 -3.82 -2.61 10.87
C HIS A 306 -2.71 -2.31 9.83
N CYS A 307 -1.94 -1.25 10.08
CA CYS A 307 -0.72 -0.94 9.34
C CYS A 307 0.48 -1.32 10.19
N GLU A 308 1.36 -2.19 9.68
CA GLU A 308 2.39 -2.85 10.50
C GLU A 308 3.61 -1.97 10.84
N GLN A 309 3.65 -0.74 10.43
CA GLN A 309 4.68 0.22 10.86
C GLN A 309 4.07 1.53 11.33
N THR A 310 3.23 2.15 10.50
CA THR A 310 2.68 3.47 10.79
C THR A 310 1.38 3.73 10.03
N GLY A 311 0.44 4.40 10.66
CA GLY A 311 -0.78 4.86 10.00
C GLY A 311 -0.50 5.99 9.02
N ILE A 312 0.21 7.03 9.48
CA ILE A 312 0.62 8.18 8.67
C ILE A 312 2.09 8.47 8.93
N VAL A 313 2.90 8.50 7.89
CA VAL A 313 4.30 8.91 7.96
C VAL A 313 4.53 10.13 7.09
N GLY A 314 5.36 11.03 7.57
CA GLY A 314 5.80 12.17 6.78
C GLY A 314 6.98 12.82 7.45
N ARG A 315 8.03 13.06 6.69
CA ARG A 315 9.17 13.80 7.18
C ARG A 315 9.29 15.12 6.41
N MET A 316 9.99 15.13 5.33
CA MET A 316 10.23 16.37 4.59
C MET A 316 9.00 16.79 3.78
N GLY A 317 8.25 15.83 3.24
CA GLY A 317 7.07 16.08 2.43
C GLY A 317 5.85 16.58 3.21
N CYS A 318 5.81 16.36 4.54
CA CYS A 318 4.65 16.72 5.36
C CYS A 318 4.66 18.17 5.89
N VAL A 319 5.63 18.99 5.52
CA VAL A 319 5.73 20.36 6.02
C VAL A 319 4.45 21.16 5.78
N PHE A 320 4.03 21.94 6.76
CA PHE A 320 2.81 22.76 6.74
C PHE A 320 1.50 21.96 6.53
N SER A 321 1.51 20.65 6.79
CA SER A 321 0.33 19.81 6.62
C SER A 321 -0.55 19.83 7.87
N LEU A 322 -1.85 19.58 7.66
CA LEU A 322 -2.87 19.46 8.70
C LEU A 322 -3.31 18.00 8.79
N ILE A 323 -3.22 17.42 9.97
CA ILE A 323 -3.70 16.07 10.26
C ILE A 323 -4.71 16.20 11.40
N GLU A 324 -5.98 16.00 11.11
CA GLU A 324 -7.08 16.25 12.06
C GLU A 324 -8.20 15.22 11.96
N ASP A 325 -8.91 15.02 13.05
CA ASP A 325 -10.13 14.20 13.12
C ASP A 325 -9.98 12.77 12.57
N ASN A 326 -8.79 12.19 12.63
CA ASN A 326 -8.55 10.82 12.18
C ASN A 326 -8.68 9.84 13.35
N HIS A 327 -9.23 8.66 13.07
CA HIS A 327 -9.23 7.53 13.99
C HIS A 327 -8.13 6.55 13.57
N ILE A 328 -7.07 6.43 14.39
CA ILE A 328 -5.90 5.61 14.09
C ILE A 328 -5.73 4.59 15.22
N HIS A 329 -5.72 3.29 14.89
CA HIS A 329 -5.55 2.23 15.86
C HIS A 329 -4.93 0.96 15.26
N ASN A 330 -4.52 0.01 16.09
CA ASN A 330 -3.88 -1.25 15.68
C ASN A 330 -2.72 -1.00 14.70
N ILE A 331 -1.83 -0.12 15.08
CA ILE A 331 -0.57 0.14 14.38
C ILE A 331 0.53 -0.58 15.17
N ASN A 332 1.29 -1.44 14.51
CA ASN A 332 2.31 -2.28 15.14
C ASN A 332 3.72 -1.73 14.93
#